data_eb72ebe8474895365f432299a5b1f3cc
#
_entry.id   eb72ebe8474895365f432299a5b1f3cc
#
_cell.length_a   1.000
_cell.length_b   1.000
_cell.length_c   1.000
_cell.angle_alpha   90.00
_cell.angle_beta   90.00
_cell.angle_gamma   90.00
#
_symmetry.space_group_name_H-M   'P 1'
#
loop_
_entity.id
_entity.type
_entity.pdbx_description
1 polymer ?
#
loop_
_entity_poly.entity_id
_entity_poly.type
_entity_poly.pdbx_seq_one_letter_code
_entity_poly.pdbx_strand_id
1 'polypeptide(L)'
;LFVQVGDEPNVRAGSRRLEAGMVVSAQNVWPSLRFDLGAVNQLVGRFLSAGFYYKTFMRPAFLWPVYQKVLKKFAPGGEIHWKTSKHGAYDKRYVHPDVLVAGGGPAGMGAALAAADAGASVLLVEQYGDLGGHLLWGDDAQRARGAELAVACRAHAGIEVLVDSTVTGRYDHNWVAIMQRSHAIAPERLIKARVGVLVVAPGLVERPYVFAGNDTPGVMLSGAVRRLINIWAVKPGKRAVVLSANADGDAALADLERVGVEIVAVLDARKGERIVSVEGRGRASKVTVSDGRTLDADL
;
A
#
# COMPACT_ATOMS: atom_id res chain seq x y z
N LEU A 1 5.98 -6.95 -0.39
CA LEU A 1 6.45 -7.87 0.64
C LEU A 1 5.29 -8.78 1.06
N PHE A 2 5.53 -10.10 1.03
CA PHE A 2 4.60 -11.10 1.56
C PHE A 2 5.03 -11.55 2.93
N VAL A 3 4.04 -11.80 3.79
CA VAL A 3 4.20 -12.34 5.12
C VAL A 3 3.25 -13.52 5.31
N GLN A 4 3.56 -14.38 6.25
CA GLN A 4 2.64 -15.42 6.72
C GLN A 4 1.93 -14.92 7.97
N VAL A 5 0.61 -15.05 8.02
CA VAL A 5 -0.22 -14.69 9.18
C VAL A 5 -0.86 -15.97 9.71
N GLY A 6 -0.41 -16.43 10.87
CA GLY A 6 -0.75 -17.77 11.36
C GLY A 6 -0.40 -18.82 10.29
N ASP A 7 -1.39 -19.58 9.83
CA ASP A 7 -1.23 -20.61 8.78
C ASP A 7 -1.48 -20.07 7.36
N GLU A 8 -1.88 -18.80 7.20
CA GLU A 8 -2.18 -18.19 5.90
C GLU A 8 -0.91 -17.59 5.27
N PRO A 9 -0.38 -18.18 4.18
CA PRO A 9 0.77 -17.64 3.47
C PRO A 9 0.36 -16.54 2.50
N ASN A 10 1.33 -15.81 1.99
CA ASN A 10 1.18 -14.83 0.90
C ASN A 10 0.32 -13.62 1.23
N VAL A 11 0.17 -13.29 2.50
CA VAL A 11 -0.53 -12.08 2.91
C VAL A 11 0.36 -10.88 2.58
N ARG A 12 -0.17 -9.93 1.81
CA ARG A 12 0.55 -8.70 1.50
C ARG A 12 0.69 -7.85 2.77
N ALA A 13 1.91 -7.58 3.17
CA ALA A 13 2.17 -6.71 4.32
C ALA A 13 1.54 -5.32 4.10
N GLY A 14 0.86 -4.80 5.11
CA GLY A 14 0.15 -3.51 5.04
C GLY A 14 -1.25 -3.56 4.43
N SER A 15 -1.72 -4.74 3.98
CA SER A 15 -3.09 -4.87 3.46
C SER A 15 -4.06 -5.54 4.45
N ARG A 16 -3.56 -6.06 5.56
CA ARG A 16 -4.35 -6.73 6.59
C ARG A 16 -4.40 -5.90 7.86
N ARG A 17 -5.60 -5.71 8.41
CA ARG A 17 -5.77 -5.08 9.71
C ARG A 17 -5.14 -5.96 10.78
N LEU A 18 -4.40 -5.35 11.71
CA LEU A 18 -3.80 -6.06 12.82
C LEU A 18 -4.86 -6.32 13.91
N GLU A 19 -4.83 -7.54 14.45
CA GLU A 19 -5.70 -7.96 15.54
C GLU A 19 -4.84 -8.44 16.70
N ALA A 20 -5.35 -8.33 17.92
CA ALA A 20 -4.66 -8.80 19.11
C ALA A 20 -4.42 -10.32 19.02
N GLY A 21 -3.20 -10.78 19.33
CA GLY A 21 -2.82 -12.18 19.25
C GLY A 21 -2.42 -12.67 17.85
N MET A 22 -2.46 -11.81 16.83
CA MET A 22 -2.03 -12.16 15.47
C MET A 22 -0.52 -12.45 15.44
N VAL A 23 -0.14 -13.62 14.93
CA VAL A 23 1.26 -14.02 14.74
C VAL A 23 1.63 -13.80 13.27
N VAL A 24 2.62 -12.95 13.03
CA VAL A 24 3.11 -12.64 11.70
C VAL A 24 4.57 -13.03 11.57
N SER A 25 4.89 -13.81 10.55
CA SER A 25 6.26 -14.23 10.24
C SER A 25 6.68 -13.82 8.84
N ALA A 26 7.98 -13.63 8.66
CA ALA A 26 8.55 -13.33 7.35
C ALA A 26 8.56 -14.58 6.48
N GLN A 27 8.20 -14.44 5.20
CA GLN A 27 8.03 -15.56 4.28
C GLN A 27 9.25 -15.80 3.38
N ASN A 28 10.00 -14.76 3.02
CA ASN A 28 11.08 -14.84 2.03
C ASN A 28 12.46 -14.55 2.62
N VAL A 29 12.71 -14.99 3.85
CA VAL A 29 14.00 -14.84 4.54
C VAL A 29 14.46 -16.16 5.12
N TRP A 30 15.75 -16.42 5.14
CA TRP A 30 16.31 -17.62 5.75
C TRP A 30 17.74 -17.38 6.29
N PRO A 31 18.05 -17.78 7.52
CA PRO A 31 17.16 -18.38 8.53
C PRO A 31 16.35 -17.36 9.34
N SER A 32 16.64 -16.07 9.29
CA SER A 32 15.91 -15.04 10.05
C SER A 32 16.01 -13.65 9.42
N LEU A 33 15.13 -12.72 9.82
CA LEU A 33 15.19 -11.31 9.41
C LEU A 33 16.49 -10.60 9.82
N ARG A 34 17.14 -11.03 10.92
CA ARG A 34 18.40 -10.44 11.38
C ARG A 34 19.60 -10.95 10.58
N PHE A 35 19.50 -12.16 10.08
CA PHE A 35 20.55 -12.80 9.29
C PHE A 35 19.91 -13.58 8.16
N ASP A 36 19.85 -12.93 6.99
CA ASP A 36 19.27 -13.51 5.78
C ASP A 36 20.37 -13.91 4.80
N LEU A 37 20.56 -15.22 4.64
CA LEU A 37 21.50 -15.76 3.64
C LEU A 37 21.05 -15.46 2.20
N GLY A 38 19.75 -15.19 1.97
CA GLY A 38 19.26 -14.74 0.67
C GLY A 38 19.83 -13.40 0.22
N ALA A 39 20.34 -12.58 1.15
CA ALA A 39 21.02 -11.32 0.83
C ALA A 39 22.30 -11.50 -0.01
N VAL A 40 22.90 -12.69 -0.04
CA VAL A 40 24.02 -13.02 -0.95
C VAL A 40 23.64 -12.81 -2.42
N ASN A 41 22.34 -12.93 -2.76
CA ASN A 41 21.86 -12.62 -4.12
C ASN A 41 22.14 -11.17 -4.54
N GLN A 42 22.22 -10.23 -3.61
CA GLN A 42 22.55 -8.83 -3.92
C GLN A 42 23.98 -8.70 -4.47
N LEU A 43 24.91 -9.53 -4.02
CA LEU A 43 26.30 -9.52 -4.51
C LEU A 43 26.42 -10.06 -5.94
N VAL A 44 25.59 -11.04 -6.28
CA VAL A 44 25.59 -11.66 -7.61
C VAL A 44 24.52 -11.10 -8.54
N GLY A 45 23.68 -10.19 -8.06
CA GLY A 45 22.53 -9.64 -8.78
C GLY A 45 22.87 -9.06 -10.15
N ARG A 46 24.04 -8.44 -10.31
CA ARG A 46 24.53 -7.92 -11.60
C ARG A 46 24.72 -9.01 -12.68
N PHE A 47 24.89 -10.26 -12.27
CA PHE A 47 25.02 -11.41 -13.16
C PHE A 47 23.69 -12.12 -13.43
N LEU A 48 22.68 -11.80 -12.65
CA LEU A 48 21.33 -12.38 -12.71
C LEU A 48 20.41 -11.48 -13.55
N SER A 49 20.77 -11.25 -14.82
CA SER A 49 19.92 -10.49 -15.73
C SER A 49 18.57 -11.18 -15.96
N ALA A 50 17.55 -10.43 -16.36
CA ALA A 50 16.25 -11.00 -16.70
C ALA A 50 16.41 -12.17 -17.70
N GLY A 51 15.82 -13.33 -17.36
CA GLY A 51 15.93 -14.54 -18.18
C GLY A 51 17.22 -15.34 -18.01
N PHE A 52 18.10 -15.02 -17.03
CA PHE A 52 19.36 -15.75 -16.79
C PHE A 52 19.13 -17.27 -16.66
N TYR A 53 18.01 -17.71 -16.10
CA TYR A 53 17.69 -19.12 -15.90
C TYR A 53 17.43 -19.86 -17.20
N TYR A 54 17.00 -19.21 -18.27
CA TYR A 54 16.86 -19.82 -19.59
C TYR A 54 18.21 -20.20 -20.21
N LYS A 55 19.28 -19.52 -19.85
CA LYS A 55 20.64 -19.83 -20.35
C LYS A 55 21.37 -20.79 -19.44
N THR A 56 21.19 -20.70 -18.14
CA THR A 56 22.04 -21.37 -17.14
C THR A 56 21.45 -22.69 -16.62
N PHE A 57 20.10 -22.81 -16.52
CA PHE A 57 19.45 -23.94 -15.85
C PHE A 57 18.56 -24.81 -16.78
N MET A 58 18.68 -24.66 -18.10
CA MET A 58 17.90 -25.47 -19.04
C MET A 58 18.54 -26.80 -19.39
N ARG A 59 19.84 -26.98 -19.14
CA ARG A 59 20.55 -28.21 -19.45
C ARG A 59 21.38 -28.70 -18.26
N PRO A 60 21.42 -30.00 -18.00
CA PRO A 60 20.61 -31.05 -18.66
C PRO A 60 19.14 -31.00 -18.18
N ALA A 61 18.19 -31.24 -19.10
CA ALA A 61 16.76 -31.07 -18.86
C ALA A 61 16.19 -31.95 -17.72
N PHE A 62 16.79 -33.10 -17.47
CA PHE A 62 16.34 -34.00 -16.38
C PHE A 62 16.58 -33.42 -14.98
N LEU A 63 17.48 -32.45 -14.83
CA LEU A 63 17.72 -31.74 -13.56
C LEU A 63 16.73 -30.57 -13.32
N TRP A 64 15.85 -30.30 -14.24
CA TRP A 64 14.88 -29.21 -14.10
C TRP A 64 14.10 -29.19 -12.79
N PRO A 65 13.60 -30.33 -12.25
CA PRO A 65 12.93 -30.33 -10.94
C PRO A 65 13.83 -29.86 -9.79
N VAL A 66 15.13 -30.11 -9.86
CA VAL A 66 16.11 -29.64 -8.87
C VAL A 66 16.35 -28.14 -9.04
N TYR A 67 16.59 -27.72 -10.27
CA TYR A 67 16.77 -26.30 -10.59
C TYR A 67 15.55 -25.46 -10.17
N GLN A 68 14.36 -25.97 -10.44
CA GLN A 68 13.12 -25.29 -10.05
C GLN A 68 13.00 -25.12 -8.52
N LYS A 69 13.42 -26.12 -7.73
CA LYS A 69 13.44 -26.00 -6.26
C LYS A 69 14.42 -24.93 -5.77
N VAL A 70 15.58 -24.86 -6.41
CA VAL A 70 16.59 -23.84 -6.11
C VAL A 70 16.07 -22.46 -6.50
N LEU A 71 15.62 -22.30 -7.75
CA LEU A 71 15.11 -21.03 -8.26
C LEU A 71 13.93 -20.47 -7.45
N LYS A 72 13.04 -21.34 -6.96
CA LYS A 72 11.94 -20.93 -6.08
C LYS A 72 12.40 -20.28 -4.78
N LYS A 73 13.57 -20.66 -4.25
CA LYS A 73 14.12 -20.02 -3.04
C LYS A 73 14.70 -18.63 -3.31
N PHE A 74 15.12 -18.38 -4.55
CA PHE A 74 15.68 -17.10 -4.95
C PHE A 74 14.65 -16.14 -5.57
N ALA A 75 13.58 -16.67 -6.15
CA ALA A 75 12.48 -15.87 -6.63
C ALA A 75 11.53 -15.56 -5.45
N PRO A 76 11.20 -14.29 -5.18
CA PRO A 76 10.24 -13.92 -4.12
C PRO A 76 8.82 -14.27 -4.55
N GLY A 77 8.60 -15.51 -4.93
CA GLY A 77 7.29 -16.08 -5.22
C GLY A 77 6.57 -16.45 -3.93
N GLY A 78 5.26 -16.52 -3.98
CA GLY A 78 4.47 -17.02 -2.87
C GLY A 78 4.68 -18.51 -2.61
N GLU A 79 4.19 -18.98 -1.48
CA GLU A 79 4.16 -20.39 -1.12
C GLU A 79 2.75 -20.96 -1.29
N ILE A 80 2.66 -22.24 -1.69
CA ILE A 80 1.40 -22.96 -1.73
C ILE A 80 1.44 -24.05 -0.66
N HIS A 81 0.60 -23.90 0.34
CA HIS A 81 0.44 -24.89 1.40
C HIS A 81 -0.67 -25.88 1.03
N TRP A 82 -0.31 -26.96 0.37
CA TRP A 82 -1.26 -27.99 -0.09
C TRP A 82 -2.02 -28.71 1.01
N LYS A 83 -1.51 -28.66 2.23
CA LYS A 83 -2.06 -29.35 3.40
C LYS A 83 -2.87 -28.45 4.32
N THR A 84 -2.94 -27.15 4.01
CA THR A 84 -3.74 -26.25 4.82
C THR A 84 -5.22 -26.54 4.60
N SER A 85 -5.95 -26.69 5.69
CA SER A 85 -7.41 -26.80 5.65
C SER A 85 -7.95 -25.55 4.93
N LYS A 86 -9.04 -25.71 4.20
CA LYS A 86 -9.73 -24.56 3.58
C LYS A 86 -10.03 -23.54 4.66
N HIS A 87 -9.38 -22.38 4.58
CA HIS A 87 -9.57 -21.33 5.56
C HIS A 87 -10.92 -20.65 5.33
N GLY A 88 -11.82 -20.85 6.25
CA GLY A 88 -13.02 -20.07 6.41
C GLY A 88 -14.15 -20.34 5.41
N ALA A 89 -15.28 -19.77 5.73
CA ALA A 89 -16.43 -19.68 4.86
C ALA A 89 -16.24 -18.47 3.90
N TYR A 90 -16.44 -18.71 2.61
CA TYR A 90 -16.50 -17.66 1.61
C TYR A 90 -17.96 -17.40 1.26
N ASP A 91 -18.33 -16.13 1.11
CA ASP A 91 -19.69 -15.74 0.75
C ASP A 91 -19.71 -15.01 -0.60
N LYS A 92 -20.87 -15.05 -1.25
CA LYS A 92 -21.13 -14.32 -2.49
C LYS A 92 -22.42 -13.52 -2.34
N ARG A 93 -22.36 -12.24 -2.69
CA ARG A 93 -23.51 -11.34 -2.69
C ARG A 93 -23.72 -10.76 -4.07
N TYR A 94 -24.98 -10.63 -4.48
CA TYR A 94 -25.39 -9.96 -5.72
C TYR A 94 -26.13 -8.69 -5.34
N VAL A 95 -25.77 -7.57 -5.99
CA VAL A 95 -26.38 -6.25 -5.73
C VAL A 95 -26.60 -5.51 -7.04
N HIS A 96 -27.59 -4.62 -7.06
CA HIS A 96 -28.00 -3.87 -8.25
C HIS A 96 -28.25 -2.39 -7.88
N PRO A 97 -27.21 -1.65 -7.41
CA PRO A 97 -27.37 -0.24 -7.12
C PRO A 97 -27.45 0.58 -8.41
N ASP A 98 -28.15 1.72 -8.36
CA ASP A 98 -28.15 2.66 -9.49
C ASP A 98 -26.74 3.23 -9.70
N VAL A 99 -26.04 3.59 -8.61
CA VAL A 99 -24.69 4.14 -8.65
C VAL A 99 -23.75 3.35 -7.74
N LEU A 100 -22.61 2.95 -8.28
CA LEU A 100 -21.49 2.48 -7.47
C LEU A 100 -20.36 3.52 -7.49
N VAL A 101 -19.89 3.90 -6.30
CA VAL A 101 -18.77 4.81 -6.14
C VAL A 101 -17.56 4.02 -5.64
N ALA A 102 -16.50 3.97 -6.43
CA ALA A 102 -15.24 3.30 -6.08
C ALA A 102 -14.25 4.30 -5.49
N GLY A 103 -14.10 4.30 -4.18
CA GLY A 103 -13.24 5.16 -3.38
C GLY A 103 -14.02 6.06 -2.42
N GLY A 104 -13.73 5.92 -1.12
CA GLY A 104 -14.38 6.65 -0.01
C GLY A 104 -13.62 7.91 0.42
N GLY A 105 -12.83 8.51 -0.48
CA GLY A 105 -12.23 9.83 -0.29
C GLY A 105 -13.24 10.97 -0.46
N PRO A 106 -12.83 12.24 -0.30
CA PRO A 106 -13.74 13.38 -0.37
C PRO A 106 -14.53 13.47 -1.67
N ALA A 107 -13.89 13.17 -2.80
CA ALA A 107 -14.56 13.17 -4.10
C ALA A 107 -15.62 12.07 -4.19
N GLY A 108 -15.30 10.86 -3.72
CA GLY A 108 -16.26 9.74 -3.74
C GLY A 108 -17.41 9.94 -2.75
N MET A 109 -17.14 10.44 -1.55
CA MET A 109 -18.19 10.77 -0.57
C MET A 109 -19.12 11.87 -1.09
N GLY A 110 -18.56 12.93 -1.70
CA GLY A 110 -19.36 13.98 -2.32
C GLY A 110 -20.22 13.46 -3.48
N ALA A 111 -19.68 12.60 -4.32
CA ALA A 111 -20.44 11.98 -5.41
C ALA A 111 -21.54 11.04 -4.90
N ALA A 112 -21.26 10.27 -3.83
CA ALA A 112 -22.25 9.38 -3.22
C ALA A 112 -23.42 10.15 -2.62
N LEU A 113 -23.15 11.23 -1.87
CA LEU A 113 -24.17 12.11 -1.30
C LEU A 113 -25.01 12.75 -2.40
N ALA A 114 -24.38 13.35 -3.41
CA ALA A 114 -25.10 14.01 -4.49
C ALA A 114 -26.01 13.03 -5.27
N ALA A 115 -25.56 11.80 -5.51
CA ALA A 115 -26.37 10.80 -6.18
C ALA A 115 -27.54 10.33 -5.32
N ALA A 116 -27.33 10.13 -4.02
CA ALA A 116 -28.35 9.70 -3.09
C ALA A 116 -29.39 10.80 -2.83
N ASP A 117 -28.97 12.07 -2.72
CA ASP A 117 -29.87 13.23 -2.63
C ASP A 117 -30.75 13.37 -3.88
N ALA A 118 -30.28 12.92 -5.04
CA ALA A 118 -31.07 12.83 -6.27
C ALA A 118 -31.99 11.60 -6.35
N GLY A 119 -32.06 10.79 -5.28
CA GLY A 119 -32.93 9.61 -5.17
C GLY A 119 -32.35 8.30 -5.68
N ALA A 120 -31.07 8.24 -6.06
CA ALA A 120 -30.43 7.01 -6.51
C ALA A 120 -30.05 6.11 -5.31
N SER A 121 -30.11 4.80 -5.51
CA SER A 121 -29.51 3.82 -4.62
C SER A 121 -27.99 3.77 -4.86
N VAL A 122 -27.20 4.02 -3.81
CA VAL A 122 -25.73 4.18 -3.91
C VAL A 122 -25.00 3.10 -3.13
N LEU A 123 -24.01 2.48 -3.75
CA LEU A 123 -23.02 1.62 -3.10
C LEU A 123 -21.67 2.32 -3.09
N LEU A 124 -21.24 2.80 -1.91
CA LEU A 124 -19.94 3.44 -1.71
C LEU A 124 -18.93 2.40 -1.21
N VAL A 125 -17.86 2.18 -1.99
CA VAL A 125 -16.85 1.14 -1.74
C VAL A 125 -15.51 1.78 -1.38
N GLU A 126 -14.97 1.44 -0.19
CA GLU A 126 -13.69 1.93 0.28
C GLU A 126 -12.76 0.76 0.66
N GLN A 127 -11.51 0.80 0.18
CA GLN A 127 -10.52 -0.26 0.41
C GLN A 127 -9.99 -0.32 1.83
N TYR A 128 -10.02 0.79 2.55
CA TYR A 128 -9.59 0.89 3.95
C TYR A 128 -10.78 0.75 4.91
N GLY A 129 -10.49 0.60 6.20
CA GLY A 129 -11.50 0.45 7.24
C GLY A 129 -12.30 1.73 7.54
N ASP A 130 -11.83 2.89 7.05
CA ASP A 130 -12.45 4.18 7.31
C ASP A 130 -12.59 5.01 6.03
N LEU A 131 -13.72 5.75 5.95
CA LEU A 131 -13.93 6.77 4.92
C LEU A 131 -13.08 8.01 5.22
N GLY A 132 -12.73 8.77 4.20
CA GLY A 132 -12.01 10.03 4.31
C GLY A 132 -10.87 10.18 3.31
N GLY A 133 -10.30 9.07 2.84
CA GLY A 133 -9.16 9.08 1.92
C GLY A 133 -7.99 9.91 2.48
N HIS A 134 -7.46 10.85 1.68
CA HIS A 134 -6.34 11.68 2.12
C HIS A 134 -6.67 12.66 3.25
N LEU A 135 -7.92 12.96 3.51
CA LEU A 135 -8.32 13.82 4.63
C LEU A 135 -8.01 13.17 6.00
N LEU A 136 -7.89 11.84 6.06
CA LEU A 136 -7.57 11.12 7.30
C LEU A 136 -6.19 11.49 7.87
N TRP A 137 -5.26 11.91 7.03
CA TRP A 137 -3.91 12.33 7.44
C TRP A 137 -3.61 13.80 7.11
N GLY A 138 -4.65 14.58 6.80
CA GLY A 138 -4.59 16.01 6.61
C GLY A 138 -4.40 16.78 7.93
N ASP A 139 -4.48 18.09 7.85
CA ASP A 139 -4.56 18.97 9.02
C ASP A 139 -5.88 18.77 9.79
N ASP A 140 -6.04 19.47 10.92
CA ASP A 140 -7.21 19.33 11.77
C ASP A 140 -8.53 19.68 11.04
N ALA A 141 -8.49 20.72 10.19
CA ALA A 141 -9.66 21.15 9.41
C ALA A 141 -10.03 20.10 8.36
N GLN A 142 -9.04 19.55 7.69
CA GLN A 142 -9.23 18.47 6.72
C GLN A 142 -9.76 17.19 7.38
N ARG A 143 -9.22 16.80 8.53
CA ARG A 143 -9.72 15.65 9.29
C ARG A 143 -11.16 15.85 9.77
N ALA A 144 -11.48 17.05 10.29
CA ALA A 144 -12.85 17.37 10.69
C ALA A 144 -13.82 17.30 9.51
N ARG A 145 -13.44 17.85 8.35
CA ARG A 145 -14.24 17.75 7.13
C ARG A 145 -14.42 16.31 6.65
N GLY A 146 -13.39 15.50 6.73
CA GLY A 146 -13.45 14.07 6.39
C GLY A 146 -14.43 13.30 7.29
N ALA A 147 -14.39 13.57 8.59
CA ALA A 147 -15.30 12.97 9.57
C ALA A 147 -16.77 13.39 9.33
N GLU A 148 -17.02 14.67 9.06
CA GLU A 148 -18.36 15.18 8.73
C GLU A 148 -18.95 14.46 7.50
N LEU A 149 -18.19 14.37 6.41
CA LEU A 149 -18.64 13.68 5.20
C LEU A 149 -18.87 12.18 5.44
N ALA A 150 -18.01 11.54 6.21
CA ALA A 150 -18.14 10.12 6.54
C ALA A 150 -19.40 9.85 7.37
N VAL A 151 -19.73 10.73 8.32
CA VAL A 151 -20.98 10.66 9.11
C VAL A 151 -22.18 10.86 8.20
N ALA A 152 -22.17 11.86 7.32
CA ALA A 152 -23.24 12.11 6.37
C ALA A 152 -23.50 10.90 5.45
N CYS A 153 -22.45 10.32 4.87
CA CYS A 153 -22.58 9.11 4.02
C CYS A 153 -23.17 7.92 4.80
N ARG A 154 -22.75 7.69 6.04
CA ARG A 154 -23.22 6.55 6.84
C ARG A 154 -24.66 6.75 7.33
N ALA A 155 -25.09 7.99 7.52
CA ALA A 155 -26.45 8.33 7.98
C ALA A 155 -27.48 8.37 6.86
N HIS A 156 -27.03 8.50 5.59
CA HIS A 156 -27.95 8.63 4.46
C HIS A 156 -28.58 7.29 4.07
N ALA A 157 -29.90 7.18 4.12
CA ALA A 157 -30.64 5.93 3.88
C ALA A 157 -30.43 5.37 2.46
N GLY A 158 -30.13 6.20 1.46
CA GLY A 158 -29.86 5.80 0.08
C GLY A 158 -28.43 5.32 -0.15
N ILE A 159 -27.54 5.32 0.85
CA ILE A 159 -26.13 4.94 0.69
C ILE A 159 -25.81 3.70 1.53
N GLU A 160 -25.40 2.63 0.87
CA GLU A 160 -24.74 1.51 1.52
C GLU A 160 -23.22 1.71 1.47
N VAL A 161 -22.55 1.73 2.62
CA VAL A 161 -21.08 1.89 2.73
C VAL A 161 -20.43 0.55 2.96
N LEU A 162 -19.49 0.18 2.08
CA LEU A 162 -18.63 -0.99 2.20
C LEU A 162 -17.20 -0.53 2.45
N VAL A 163 -16.72 -0.71 3.66
CA VAL A 163 -15.30 -0.54 4.03
C VAL A 163 -14.56 -1.88 3.94
N ASP A 164 -13.23 -1.87 4.05
CA ASP A 164 -12.36 -3.05 3.83
C ASP A 164 -12.70 -3.76 2.51
N SER A 165 -13.13 -3.02 1.50
CA SER A 165 -13.71 -3.52 0.27
C SER A 165 -13.02 -2.91 -0.94
N THR A 166 -12.56 -3.75 -1.86
CA THR A 166 -11.82 -3.31 -3.05
C THR A 166 -12.61 -3.63 -4.31
N VAL A 167 -12.83 -2.63 -5.15
CA VAL A 167 -13.29 -2.84 -6.53
C VAL A 167 -12.13 -3.45 -7.32
N THR A 168 -12.29 -4.71 -7.73
CA THR A 168 -11.22 -5.47 -8.39
C THR A 168 -11.29 -5.45 -9.90
N GLY A 169 -12.46 -5.13 -10.46
CA GLY A 169 -12.64 -5.05 -11.92
C GLY A 169 -14.03 -4.59 -12.32
N ARG A 170 -14.08 -3.98 -13.52
CA ARG A 170 -15.31 -3.69 -14.24
C ARG A 170 -15.32 -4.52 -15.52
N TYR A 171 -16.44 -5.14 -15.79
CA TYR A 171 -16.67 -6.06 -16.91
C TYR A 171 -17.83 -5.57 -17.78
N ASP A 172 -18.15 -6.31 -18.83
CA ASP A 172 -19.24 -5.99 -19.75
C ASP A 172 -20.57 -5.78 -19.02
N HIS A 173 -21.41 -4.94 -19.60
CA HIS A 173 -22.74 -4.58 -19.05
C HIS A 173 -22.70 -4.02 -17.64
N ASN A 174 -21.66 -3.26 -17.32
CA ASN A 174 -21.44 -2.66 -16.00
C ASN A 174 -21.45 -3.66 -14.82
N TRP A 175 -20.94 -4.86 -15.06
CA TRP A 175 -20.61 -5.77 -13.99
C TRP A 175 -19.35 -5.28 -13.27
N VAL A 176 -19.43 -5.19 -11.94
CA VAL A 176 -18.32 -4.78 -11.08
C VAL A 176 -18.08 -5.85 -10.03
N ALA A 177 -16.86 -6.33 -9.94
CA ALA A 177 -16.44 -7.25 -8.89
C ALA A 177 -15.85 -6.49 -7.72
N ILE A 178 -16.32 -6.80 -6.50
CA ILE A 178 -15.83 -6.20 -5.26
C ILE A 178 -15.42 -7.34 -4.33
N MET A 179 -14.22 -7.25 -3.79
CA MET A 179 -13.75 -8.14 -2.73
C MET A 179 -13.86 -7.41 -1.40
N GLN A 180 -14.73 -7.88 -0.54
CA GLN A 180 -14.90 -7.40 0.84
C GLN A 180 -14.16 -8.34 1.79
N ARG A 181 -13.38 -7.77 2.71
CA ARG A 181 -12.66 -8.48 3.77
C ARG A 181 -13.27 -8.15 5.12
N SER A 182 -12.94 -8.96 6.12
CA SER A 182 -13.34 -8.71 7.51
C SER A 182 -14.85 -8.56 7.72
N HIS A 183 -15.66 -9.28 6.91
CA HIS A 183 -17.10 -9.29 7.08
C HIS A 183 -17.54 -10.27 8.17
N ALA A 184 -18.58 -9.91 8.94
CA ALA A 184 -19.05 -10.71 10.07
C ALA A 184 -19.53 -12.15 9.71
N ILE A 185 -20.02 -12.35 8.47
CA ILE A 185 -20.52 -13.66 8.01
C ILE A 185 -19.38 -14.53 7.46
N ALA A 186 -18.41 -13.90 6.78
CA ALA A 186 -17.30 -14.62 6.16
C ALA A 186 -16.05 -13.71 6.11
N PRO A 187 -14.83 -14.26 6.31
CA PRO A 187 -13.59 -13.50 6.24
C PRO A 187 -13.42 -12.77 4.90
N GLU A 188 -13.90 -13.39 3.83
CA GLU A 188 -13.89 -12.82 2.49
C GLU A 188 -15.24 -13.03 1.80
N ARG A 189 -15.73 -11.96 1.19
CA ARG A 189 -16.98 -11.94 0.44
C ARG A 189 -16.74 -11.38 -0.96
N LEU A 190 -17.14 -12.12 -1.97
CA LEU A 190 -17.18 -11.62 -3.35
C LEU A 190 -18.55 -10.99 -3.61
N ILE A 191 -18.58 -9.68 -3.82
CA ILE A 191 -19.79 -8.96 -4.20
C ILE A 191 -19.75 -8.73 -5.71
N LYS A 192 -20.81 -9.19 -6.38
CA LYS A 192 -21.05 -9.02 -7.80
C LYS A 192 -22.12 -7.94 -7.97
N ALA A 193 -21.68 -6.75 -8.32
CA ALA A 193 -22.55 -5.60 -8.50
C ALA A 193 -22.85 -5.39 -10.00
N ARG A 194 -24.12 -5.33 -10.37
CA ARG A 194 -24.52 -4.83 -11.67
C ARG A 194 -25.09 -3.44 -11.49
N VAL A 195 -24.41 -2.44 -12.02
CA VAL A 195 -24.65 -1.04 -11.69
C VAL A 195 -25.15 -0.26 -12.89
N GLY A 196 -25.99 0.75 -12.65
CA GLY A 196 -26.38 1.70 -13.69
C GLY A 196 -25.18 2.58 -14.08
N VAL A 197 -24.54 3.19 -13.09
CA VAL A 197 -23.38 4.07 -13.24
C VAL A 197 -22.26 3.67 -12.31
N LEU A 198 -21.02 3.67 -12.80
CA LEU A 198 -19.81 3.54 -12.00
C LEU A 198 -19.08 4.88 -11.93
N VAL A 199 -18.95 5.43 -10.72
CA VAL A 199 -18.10 6.59 -10.42
C VAL A 199 -16.76 6.09 -9.90
N VAL A 200 -15.67 6.51 -10.53
CA VAL A 200 -14.31 6.07 -10.18
C VAL A 200 -13.59 7.23 -9.50
N ALA A 201 -13.38 7.12 -8.18
CA ALA A 201 -12.75 8.12 -7.33
C ALA A 201 -11.55 7.53 -6.54
N PRO A 202 -10.54 6.93 -7.22
CA PRO A 202 -9.49 6.13 -6.59
C PRO A 202 -8.43 6.98 -5.87
N GLY A 203 -8.50 8.31 -5.97
CA GLY A 203 -7.51 9.22 -5.44
C GLY A 203 -6.23 9.24 -6.28
N LEU A 204 -5.11 9.54 -5.61
CA LEU A 204 -3.79 9.64 -6.21
C LEU A 204 -2.85 8.59 -5.61
N VAL A 205 -1.96 8.07 -6.43
CA VAL A 205 -0.82 7.27 -6.02
C VAL A 205 0.44 8.09 -6.27
N GLU A 206 1.19 8.38 -5.22
CA GLU A 206 2.45 9.08 -5.33
C GLU A 206 3.45 8.29 -6.16
N ARG A 207 4.13 8.97 -7.04
CA ARG A 207 5.18 8.37 -7.86
C ARG A 207 6.53 8.55 -7.16
N PRO A 208 7.29 7.46 -6.90
CA PRO A 208 8.63 7.58 -6.34
C PRO A 208 9.55 8.33 -7.30
N TYR A 209 10.37 9.22 -6.74
CA TYR A 209 11.44 9.87 -7.47
C TYR A 209 12.60 8.90 -7.69
N VAL A 210 13.22 8.92 -8.87
CA VAL A 210 14.25 7.97 -9.25
C VAL A 210 15.65 8.54 -8.99
N PHE A 211 16.39 7.90 -8.08
CA PHE A 211 17.79 8.18 -7.77
C PHE A 211 18.46 6.89 -7.23
N ALA A 212 19.77 6.87 -7.13
CA ALA A 212 20.49 5.69 -6.63
C ALA A 212 20.16 5.45 -5.15
N GLY A 213 19.70 4.23 -4.83
CA GLY A 213 19.30 3.84 -3.47
C GLY A 213 17.92 4.34 -3.03
N ASN A 214 17.03 4.73 -3.96
CA ASN A 214 15.67 5.16 -3.63
C ASN A 214 14.78 4.04 -3.03
N ASP A 215 15.23 2.80 -3.07
CA ASP A 215 14.61 1.62 -2.46
C ASP A 215 15.16 1.28 -1.07
N THR A 216 16.15 2.06 -0.58
CA THR A 216 16.71 1.86 0.75
C THR A 216 15.67 2.15 1.83
N PRO A 217 15.48 1.25 2.83
CA PRO A 217 14.59 1.51 3.95
C PRO A 217 14.93 2.84 4.63
N GLY A 218 13.91 3.68 4.86
CA GLY A 218 14.07 5.07 5.30
C GLY A 218 13.75 6.07 4.19
N VAL A 219 13.89 5.68 2.92
CA VAL A 219 13.38 6.49 1.80
C VAL A 219 11.87 6.27 1.72
N MET A 220 11.11 7.34 1.88
CA MET A 220 9.65 7.28 1.99
C MET A 220 8.99 8.40 1.17
N LEU A 221 7.80 8.12 0.67
CA LEU A 221 6.93 9.12 0.03
C LEU A 221 6.20 9.96 1.09
N SER A 222 5.82 11.19 0.74
CA SER A 222 5.17 12.14 1.64
C SER A 222 3.91 11.58 2.29
N GLY A 223 3.04 10.93 1.52
CA GLY A 223 1.82 10.31 2.03
C GLY A 223 2.10 9.15 3.00
N ALA A 224 3.19 8.40 2.81
CA ALA A 224 3.57 7.36 3.76
C ALA A 224 4.04 7.95 5.10
N VAL A 225 4.87 8.99 5.07
CA VAL A 225 5.32 9.73 6.26
C VAL A 225 4.14 10.30 7.02
N ARG A 226 3.26 11.03 6.33
CA ARG A 226 2.08 11.68 6.92
C ARG A 226 1.12 10.67 7.55
N ARG A 227 0.89 9.53 6.89
CA ARG A 227 0.04 8.44 7.44
C ARG A 227 0.65 7.81 8.68
N LEU A 228 1.96 7.55 8.71
CA LEU A 228 2.63 7.05 9.91
C LEU A 228 2.43 7.99 11.09
N ILE A 229 2.60 9.28 10.87
CA ILE A 229 2.47 10.30 11.92
C ILE A 229 1.02 10.49 12.32
N ASN A 230 0.12 10.78 11.37
CA ASN A 230 -1.21 11.31 11.65
C ASN A 230 -2.27 10.22 11.90
N ILE A 231 -2.07 9.00 11.39
CA ILE A 231 -2.99 7.88 11.65
C ILE A 231 -2.43 6.94 12.72
N TRP A 232 -1.11 6.63 12.63
CA TRP A 232 -0.52 5.56 13.43
C TRP A 232 0.31 6.05 14.61
N ALA A 233 0.48 7.37 14.77
CA ALA A 233 1.33 8.00 15.80
C ALA A 233 2.77 7.42 15.83
N VAL A 234 3.31 7.10 14.66
CA VAL A 234 4.65 6.54 14.49
C VAL A 234 5.59 7.60 13.95
N LYS A 235 6.66 7.89 14.68
CA LYS A 235 7.76 8.75 14.22
C LYS A 235 8.63 7.97 13.21
N PRO A 236 8.71 8.40 11.92
CA PRO A 236 9.33 7.58 10.87
C PRO A 236 10.87 7.55 10.91
N GLY A 237 11.49 8.55 11.49
CA GLY A 237 12.94 8.70 11.60
C GLY A 237 13.35 9.71 12.66
N LYS A 238 14.63 9.97 12.76
CA LYS A 238 15.20 10.98 13.68
C LYS A 238 15.70 12.21 12.94
N ARG A 239 16.34 12.02 11.79
CA ARG A 239 16.98 13.04 10.97
C ARG A 239 16.55 12.88 9.52
N ALA A 240 15.94 13.90 8.93
CA ALA A 240 15.35 13.83 7.61
C ALA A 240 15.99 14.81 6.62
N VAL A 241 16.13 14.35 5.36
CA VAL A 241 16.30 15.20 4.19
C VAL A 241 14.98 15.15 3.41
N VAL A 242 14.35 16.29 3.22
CA VAL A 242 13.05 16.38 2.56
C VAL A 242 13.24 16.94 1.15
N LEU A 243 12.78 16.21 0.13
CA LEU A 243 12.65 16.72 -1.24
C LEU A 243 11.19 17.04 -1.51
N SER A 244 10.86 18.33 -1.60
CA SER A 244 9.51 18.79 -1.91
C SER A 244 9.40 19.23 -3.36
N ALA A 245 8.32 18.81 -4.03
CA ALA A 245 7.96 19.25 -5.37
C ALA A 245 6.59 19.96 -5.41
N ASN A 246 5.82 19.89 -4.33
CA ASN A 246 4.45 20.39 -4.24
C ASN A 246 3.99 20.54 -2.79
N ALA A 247 2.74 20.98 -2.59
CA ALA A 247 2.16 21.19 -1.27
C ALA A 247 2.10 19.95 -0.38
N ASP A 248 2.05 18.73 -0.95
CA ASP A 248 2.06 17.49 -0.16
C ASP A 248 3.43 17.26 0.49
N GLY A 249 4.52 17.56 -0.23
CA GLY A 249 5.87 17.53 0.31
C GLY A 249 6.07 18.59 1.41
N ASP A 250 5.54 19.79 1.20
CA ASP A 250 5.59 20.89 2.18
C ASP A 250 4.80 20.51 3.45
N ALA A 251 3.63 19.85 3.29
CA ALA A 251 2.85 19.36 4.43
C ALA A 251 3.53 18.19 5.19
N ALA A 252 4.26 17.32 4.49
CA ALA A 252 5.05 16.27 5.14
C ALA A 252 6.20 16.86 5.95
N LEU A 253 6.85 17.93 5.48
CA LEU A 253 7.86 18.68 6.24
C LEU A 253 7.28 19.19 7.56
N ALA A 254 6.14 19.88 7.50
CA ALA A 254 5.46 20.40 8.69
C ALA A 254 5.10 19.28 9.70
N ASP A 255 4.62 18.14 9.20
CA ASP A 255 4.31 16.98 10.05
C ASP A 255 5.58 16.40 10.74
N LEU A 256 6.71 16.34 10.03
CA LEU A 256 7.99 15.87 10.58
C LEU A 256 8.49 16.81 11.68
N GLU A 257 8.47 18.14 11.45
CA GLU A 257 8.86 19.14 12.43
C GLU A 257 7.99 19.06 13.69
N ARG A 258 6.67 18.92 13.51
CA ARG A 258 5.70 18.80 14.61
C ARG A 258 5.98 17.62 15.54
N VAL A 259 6.48 16.50 15.01
CA VAL A 259 6.83 15.33 15.83
C VAL A 259 8.30 15.29 16.25
N GLY A 260 9.04 16.40 16.05
CA GLY A 260 10.41 16.57 16.50
C GLY A 260 11.44 15.74 15.72
N VAL A 261 11.23 15.54 14.41
CA VAL A 261 12.28 15.04 13.51
C VAL A 261 13.20 16.22 13.18
N GLU A 262 14.51 16.02 13.31
CA GLU A 262 15.52 17.00 12.89
C GLU A 262 15.53 17.09 11.36
N ILE A 263 15.26 18.27 10.82
CA ILE A 263 15.33 18.51 9.38
C ILE A 263 16.75 18.94 9.02
N VAL A 264 17.50 18.05 8.41
CA VAL A 264 18.90 18.27 8.01
C VAL A 264 19.00 19.14 6.77
N ALA A 265 18.10 18.94 5.81
CA ALA A 265 17.98 19.78 4.62
C ALA A 265 16.58 19.68 4.04
N VAL A 266 16.15 20.78 3.41
CA VAL A 266 14.96 20.84 2.55
C VAL A 266 15.42 21.19 1.15
N LEU A 267 15.05 20.36 0.18
CA LEU A 267 15.35 20.52 -1.23
C LEU A 267 14.07 20.86 -1.97
N ASP A 268 14.12 21.86 -2.83
CA ASP A 268 13.00 22.27 -3.67
C ASP A 268 13.21 21.76 -5.11
N ALA A 269 12.52 20.71 -5.47
CA ALA A 269 12.59 20.13 -6.82
C ALA A 269 12.15 21.11 -7.91
N ARG A 270 11.30 22.11 -7.58
CA ARG A 270 10.85 23.17 -8.49
C ARG A 270 12.00 24.10 -8.88
N LYS A 271 13.05 24.15 -8.05
CA LYS A 271 14.29 24.92 -8.30
C LYS A 271 15.41 24.08 -8.91
N GLY A 272 15.12 22.81 -9.24
CA GLY A 272 16.11 21.88 -9.79
C GLY A 272 16.99 21.19 -8.75
N GLU A 273 16.72 21.39 -7.45
CA GLU A 273 17.41 20.66 -6.40
C GLU A 273 16.93 19.21 -6.37
N ARG A 274 17.81 18.27 -6.07
CA ARG A 274 17.50 16.85 -6.10
C ARG A 274 18.37 16.02 -5.16
N ILE A 275 17.85 14.88 -4.77
CA ILE A 275 18.63 13.80 -4.15
C ILE A 275 19.36 13.07 -5.29
N VAL A 276 20.66 12.84 -5.14
CA VAL A 276 21.50 12.10 -6.09
C VAL A 276 21.59 10.64 -5.71
N SER A 277 21.85 10.35 -4.43
CA SER A 277 21.94 9.00 -3.93
C SER A 277 21.63 8.91 -2.44
N VAL A 278 21.19 7.73 -2.02
CA VAL A 278 21.06 7.35 -0.62
C VAL A 278 21.88 6.10 -0.37
N GLU A 279 22.66 6.12 0.70
CA GLU A 279 23.49 5.01 1.15
C GLU A 279 23.11 4.60 2.57
N GLY A 280 23.27 3.30 2.86
CA GLY A 280 23.04 2.76 4.19
C GLY A 280 23.02 1.23 4.21
N ARG A 281 23.37 0.66 5.34
CA ARG A 281 23.29 -0.79 5.55
C ARG A 281 22.00 -1.14 6.29
N GLY A 282 21.00 -1.65 5.55
CA GLY A 282 19.69 -2.02 6.11
C GLY A 282 18.74 -0.85 6.34
N ARG A 283 19.22 0.39 6.40
CA ARG A 283 18.46 1.65 6.46
C ARG A 283 19.33 2.80 5.94
N ALA A 284 18.67 3.84 5.42
CA ALA A 284 19.33 5.08 5.03
C ALA A 284 20.19 5.65 6.17
N SER A 285 21.36 6.12 5.86
CA SER A 285 22.29 6.77 6.82
C SER A 285 22.98 7.97 6.22
N LYS A 286 23.13 8.03 4.89
CA LYS A 286 23.75 9.14 4.16
C LYS A 286 22.94 9.48 2.93
N VAL A 287 22.76 10.77 2.69
CA VAL A 287 22.05 11.31 1.52
C VAL A 287 22.98 12.28 0.80
N THR A 288 23.28 12.00 -0.46
CA THR A 288 24.02 12.92 -1.33
C THR A 288 23.05 13.76 -2.13
N VAL A 289 23.23 15.06 -2.14
CA VAL A 289 22.35 16.05 -2.78
C VAL A 289 23.03 16.72 -3.97
N SER A 290 22.27 17.44 -4.79
CA SER A 290 22.70 17.97 -6.11
C SER A 290 23.83 18.99 -6.04
N ASP A 291 24.06 19.64 -4.92
CA ASP A 291 25.18 20.56 -4.70
C ASP A 291 26.49 19.86 -4.27
N GLY A 292 26.47 18.53 -4.19
CA GLY A 292 27.62 17.68 -3.83
C GLY A 292 27.76 17.42 -2.33
N ARG A 293 26.95 18.02 -1.45
CA ARG A 293 26.96 17.71 -0.02
C ARG A 293 26.48 16.31 0.26
N THR A 294 27.10 15.64 1.23
CA THR A 294 26.63 14.38 1.81
C THR A 294 26.17 14.64 3.24
N LEU A 295 24.94 14.31 3.53
CA LEU A 295 24.24 14.60 4.77
C LEU A 295 23.94 13.30 5.53
N ASP A 296 24.14 13.29 6.84
CA ASP A 296 23.75 12.15 7.68
C ASP A 296 22.27 12.26 7.99
N ALA A 297 21.48 11.30 7.48
CA ALA A 297 20.03 11.23 7.70
C ALA A 297 19.54 9.79 7.62
N ASP A 298 18.50 9.47 8.39
CA ASP A 298 17.88 8.13 8.45
C ASP A 298 16.47 8.08 7.80
N LEU A 299 16.06 9.25 7.27
CA LEU A 299 14.77 9.43 6.59
C LEU A 299 14.93 10.40 5.40
#